data_33b668598247067568ba6244d8cdcb46
#
_entry.id   33b668598247067568ba6244d8cdcb46
#
_cell.length_a   1.000
_cell.length_b   1.000
_cell.length_c   1.000
_cell.angle_alpha   90.00
_cell.angle_beta   90.00
_cell.angle_gamma   90.00
#
_symmetry.space_group_name_H-M   'P 1'
#
loop_
_entity.id
_entity.type
_entity.pdbx_description
1 polymer ?
#
loop_
_entity_poly.entity_id
_entity_poly.type
_entity_poly.pdbx_seq_one_letter_code
_entity_poly.pdbx_strand_id
1 'polypeptide(L)'
;MRGGDFEHGGEVATRIKSICKDLGIRPDLIRRLSIANFEAEMNVIMHADEADLSFQVLPEAVRVVVADRGQGIPDIELAMTPGWSTATPAMRARGFGAGLGLPNIKNSADEFELKSTPGVGTTLTYAVRLV
;
A
#
# COMPACT_ATOMS: atom_id res chain seq x y z
N MET A 1 -11.16 -3.10 2.50
CA MET A 1 -10.55 -2.08 3.38
C MET A 1 -11.39 -0.82 3.36
N ARG A 2 -11.52 -0.16 4.49
CA ARG A 2 -12.34 1.06 4.63
C ARG A 2 -11.52 2.22 5.16
N GLY A 3 -11.77 3.40 4.63
CA GLY A 3 -11.18 4.63 5.13
C GLY A 3 -11.57 4.89 6.59
N GLY A 4 -10.64 5.37 7.38
CA GLY A 4 -10.85 5.66 8.81
C GLY A 4 -10.80 4.47 9.75
N ASP A 5 -10.66 3.25 9.24
CA ASP A 5 -10.65 2.02 10.04
C ASP A 5 -9.26 1.75 10.65
N PHE A 6 -8.81 2.65 11.51
CA PHE A 6 -7.51 2.54 12.17
C PHE A 6 -7.41 1.33 13.12
N GLU A 7 -8.54 0.88 13.65
CA GLU A 7 -8.59 -0.27 14.58
C GLU A 7 -8.12 -1.56 13.90
N HIS A 8 -8.47 -1.75 12.63
CA HIS A 8 -8.12 -2.95 11.86
C HIS A 8 -6.91 -2.74 10.94
N GLY A 9 -6.18 -1.64 11.12
CA GLY A 9 -5.00 -1.34 10.32
C GLY A 9 -3.93 -2.42 10.45
N GLY A 10 -3.46 -2.92 9.31
CA GLY A 10 -2.44 -3.96 9.25
C GLY A 10 -2.98 -5.39 9.11
N GLU A 11 -4.29 -5.62 9.25
CA GLU A 11 -4.86 -6.96 9.15
C GLU A 11 -4.69 -7.59 7.77
N VAL A 12 -4.89 -6.83 6.70
CA VAL A 12 -4.73 -7.33 5.32
C VAL A 12 -3.28 -7.69 5.05
N ALA A 13 -2.34 -6.82 5.42
CA ALA A 13 -0.91 -7.08 5.27
C ALA A 13 -0.49 -8.34 6.05
N THR A 14 -0.99 -8.52 7.25
CA THR A 14 -0.71 -9.70 8.08
C THR A 14 -1.25 -10.98 7.45
N ARG A 15 -2.44 -10.95 6.87
CA ARG A 15 -3.04 -12.11 6.17
C ARG A 15 -2.22 -12.51 4.94
N ILE A 16 -1.81 -11.55 4.13
CA ILE A 16 -0.99 -11.81 2.95
C ILE A 16 0.35 -12.42 3.38
N LYS A 17 0.98 -11.89 4.42
CA LYS A 17 2.21 -12.42 4.99
C LYS A 17 2.07 -13.89 5.37
N SER A 18 1.00 -14.24 6.05
CA SER A 18 0.71 -15.62 6.47
C SER A 18 0.57 -16.55 5.26
N ILE A 19 -0.18 -16.13 4.24
CA ILE A 19 -0.36 -16.91 3.01
C ILE A 19 0.99 -17.14 2.30
N CYS A 20 1.81 -16.10 2.20
CA CYS A 20 3.13 -16.21 1.57
C CYS A 20 4.06 -17.16 2.33
N LYS A 21 4.01 -17.16 3.64
CA LYS A 21 4.76 -18.11 4.47
C LYS A 21 4.33 -19.55 4.19
N ASP A 22 3.02 -19.78 4.12
CA ASP A 22 2.47 -21.11 3.85
C ASP A 22 2.85 -21.62 2.46
N LEU A 23 3.03 -20.70 1.50
CA LEU A 23 3.48 -21.03 0.14
C LEU A 23 5.00 -21.22 0.02
N GLY A 24 5.76 -21.00 1.09
CA GLY A 24 7.20 -21.19 1.07
C GLY A 24 7.99 -20.08 0.38
N ILE A 25 7.43 -18.89 0.26
CA ILE A 25 8.15 -17.74 -0.30
C ILE A 25 9.28 -17.33 0.64
N ARG A 26 10.44 -16.95 0.07
CA ARG A 26 11.62 -16.59 0.86
C ARG A 26 11.33 -15.45 1.85
N PRO A 27 11.87 -15.52 3.07
CA PRO A 27 11.60 -14.51 4.10
C PRO A 27 11.99 -13.08 3.72
N ASP A 28 13.06 -12.88 2.96
CA ASP A 28 13.48 -11.55 2.50
C ASP A 28 12.45 -10.90 1.55
N LEU A 29 11.83 -11.71 0.67
CA LEU A 29 10.79 -11.25 -0.23
C LEU A 29 9.48 -10.99 0.51
N ILE A 30 9.14 -11.84 1.47
CA ILE A 30 7.97 -11.64 2.34
C ILE A 30 8.10 -10.32 3.10
N ARG A 31 9.29 -10.00 3.61
CA ARG A 31 9.52 -8.75 4.33
C ARG A 31 9.30 -7.54 3.44
N ARG A 32 9.86 -7.54 2.23
CA ARG A 32 9.68 -6.45 1.26
C ARG A 32 8.22 -6.27 0.90
N LEU A 33 7.54 -7.36 0.59
CA LEU A 33 6.12 -7.34 0.27
C LEU A 33 5.27 -6.84 1.45
N SER A 34 5.61 -7.26 2.67
CA SER A 34 4.89 -6.85 3.88
C SER A 34 5.01 -5.35 4.16
N ILE A 35 6.17 -4.76 3.91
CA ILE A 35 6.37 -3.30 4.01
C ILE A 35 5.44 -2.59 3.03
N ALA A 36 5.44 -3.01 1.76
CA ALA A 36 4.59 -2.42 0.73
C ALA A 36 3.10 -2.58 1.06
N ASN A 37 2.68 -3.76 1.47
CA ASN A 37 1.28 -4.04 1.81
C ASN A 37 0.80 -3.21 3.00
N PHE A 38 1.62 -3.08 4.03
CA PHE A 38 1.27 -2.28 5.20
C PHE A 38 1.09 -0.81 4.82
N GLU A 39 2.03 -0.25 4.07
CA GLU A 39 1.94 1.15 3.62
C GLU A 39 0.74 1.39 2.71
N ALA A 40 0.44 0.45 1.81
CA ALA A 40 -0.71 0.55 0.93
C ALA A 40 -2.03 0.52 1.73
N GLU A 41 -2.12 -0.36 2.72
CA GLU A 41 -3.28 -0.46 3.59
C GLU A 41 -3.48 0.81 4.41
N MET A 42 -2.40 1.37 4.96
CA MET A 42 -2.46 2.62 5.72
C MET A 42 -2.89 3.79 4.84
N ASN A 43 -2.44 3.85 3.59
CA ASN A 43 -2.88 4.89 2.65
C ASN A 43 -4.39 4.84 2.42
N VAL A 44 -4.96 3.66 2.28
CA VAL A 44 -6.42 3.51 2.13
C VAL A 44 -7.13 4.02 3.38
N ILE A 45 -6.67 3.62 4.54
CA ILE A 45 -7.29 4.00 5.83
C ILE A 45 -7.24 5.51 6.03
N MET A 46 -6.14 6.16 5.66
CA MET A 46 -5.98 7.59 5.84
C MET A 46 -6.71 8.44 4.80
N HIS A 47 -6.77 7.98 3.54
CA HIS A 47 -7.10 8.86 2.42
C HIS A 47 -8.26 8.40 1.53
N ALA A 48 -8.66 7.15 1.58
CA ALA A 48 -9.73 6.62 0.75
C ALA A 48 -11.02 6.41 1.55
N ASP A 49 -12.14 6.27 0.83
CA ASP A 49 -13.40 5.84 1.43
C ASP A 49 -13.41 4.33 1.62
N GLU A 50 -13.02 3.62 0.59
CA GLU A 50 -12.87 2.16 0.61
C GLU A 50 -11.94 1.72 -0.51
N ALA A 51 -11.44 0.49 -0.42
CA ALA A 51 -10.62 -0.09 -1.46
C ALA A 51 -10.74 -1.60 -1.50
N ASP A 52 -10.52 -2.15 -2.69
CA ASP A 52 -10.34 -3.58 -2.90
C ASP A 52 -8.85 -3.84 -3.13
N LEU A 53 -8.33 -4.82 -2.41
CA LEU A 53 -6.98 -5.31 -2.63
C LEU A 53 -7.07 -6.73 -3.19
N SER A 54 -6.38 -6.95 -4.30
CA SER A 54 -6.19 -8.27 -4.87
C SER A 54 -4.70 -8.57 -4.97
N PHE A 55 -4.32 -9.83 -4.73
CA PHE A 55 -2.96 -10.24 -4.98
C PHE A 55 -2.92 -11.57 -5.70
N GLN A 56 -1.88 -11.75 -6.52
CA GLN A 56 -1.66 -12.95 -7.30
C GLN A 56 -0.25 -13.46 -7.07
N VAL A 57 -0.15 -14.75 -6.81
CA VAL A 57 1.16 -15.42 -6.77
C VAL A 57 1.37 -16.08 -8.13
N LEU A 58 2.29 -15.52 -8.89
CA LEU A 58 2.68 -16.01 -10.21
C LEU A 58 4.00 -16.78 -10.09
N PRO A 59 4.38 -17.59 -11.10
CA PRO A 59 5.66 -18.29 -11.03
C PRO A 59 6.87 -17.39 -10.84
N GLU A 60 6.83 -16.17 -11.41
CA GLU A 60 7.94 -15.22 -11.39
C GLU A 60 7.80 -14.05 -10.42
N ALA A 61 6.62 -13.82 -9.86
CA ALA A 61 6.37 -12.65 -9.02
C ALA A 61 5.12 -12.79 -8.17
N VAL A 62 5.07 -12.00 -7.11
CA VAL A 62 3.82 -11.71 -6.38
C VAL A 62 3.41 -10.29 -6.75
N ARG A 63 2.21 -10.16 -7.28
CA ARG A 63 1.63 -8.87 -7.71
C ARG A 63 0.46 -8.50 -6.82
N VAL A 64 0.42 -7.22 -6.44
CA VAL A 64 -0.68 -6.66 -5.64
C VAL A 64 -1.28 -5.47 -6.38
N VAL A 65 -2.61 -5.40 -6.40
CA VAL A 65 -3.37 -4.27 -6.94
C VAL A 65 -4.30 -3.76 -5.85
N VAL A 66 -4.20 -2.47 -5.56
CA VAL A 66 -5.09 -1.79 -4.62
C VAL A 66 -5.85 -0.73 -5.41
N ALA A 67 -7.15 -0.96 -5.58
CA ALA A 67 -8.03 -0.04 -6.29
C ALA A 67 -8.93 0.64 -5.26
N ASP A 68 -8.70 1.92 -5.00
CA ASP A 68 -9.48 2.65 -4.03
C ASP A 68 -10.52 3.58 -4.67
N ARG A 69 -11.53 3.90 -3.88
CA ARG A 69 -12.51 4.93 -4.15
C ARG A 69 -12.33 6.03 -3.12
N GLY A 70 -11.94 7.21 -3.58
CA GLY A 70 -11.63 8.32 -2.69
C GLY A 70 -11.35 9.60 -3.48
N GLN A 71 -10.66 10.53 -2.82
CA GLN A 71 -10.40 11.86 -3.40
C GLN A 71 -9.40 11.85 -4.57
N GLY A 72 -8.65 10.76 -4.76
CA GLY A 72 -7.57 10.70 -5.71
C GLY A 72 -6.34 11.49 -5.27
N ILE A 73 -5.32 11.51 -6.13
CA ILE A 73 -4.07 12.23 -5.90
C ILE A 73 -3.92 13.29 -6.98
N PRO A 74 -4.06 14.60 -6.63
CA PRO A 74 -3.96 15.67 -7.62
C PRO A 74 -2.57 15.81 -8.24
N ASP A 75 -1.53 15.55 -7.47
CA ASP A 75 -0.13 15.68 -7.88
C ASP A 75 0.67 14.46 -7.41
N ILE A 76 0.85 13.50 -8.33
CA ILE A 76 1.55 12.25 -8.04
C ILE A 76 3.03 12.50 -7.70
N GLU A 77 3.69 13.43 -8.40
CA GLU A 77 5.10 13.75 -8.12
C GLU A 77 5.27 14.27 -6.71
N LEU A 78 4.38 15.15 -6.27
CA LEU A 78 4.39 15.69 -4.91
C LEU A 78 4.09 14.58 -3.89
N ALA A 79 3.12 13.72 -4.17
CA ALA A 79 2.77 12.60 -3.31
C ALA A 79 3.91 11.58 -3.15
N MET A 80 4.76 11.46 -4.16
CA MET A 80 5.95 10.60 -4.14
C MET A 80 7.15 11.28 -3.47
N THR A 81 7.06 12.56 -3.11
CA THR A 81 8.13 13.29 -2.43
C THR A 81 8.18 12.86 -0.97
N PRO A 82 9.34 12.34 -0.47
CA PRO A 82 9.46 11.97 0.93
C PRO A 82 9.18 13.14 1.87
N GLY A 83 8.41 12.87 2.91
CA GLY A 83 8.02 13.88 3.92
C GLY A 83 6.76 14.67 3.61
N TRP A 84 6.27 14.66 2.36
CA TRP A 84 5.00 15.29 2.05
C TRP A 84 3.83 14.43 2.53
N SER A 85 2.83 15.06 3.18
CA SER A 85 1.67 14.34 3.69
C SER A 85 0.48 15.25 3.89
N THR A 86 -0.73 14.71 3.67
CA THR A 86 -2.01 15.35 4.02
C THR A 86 -2.57 14.84 5.34
N ALA A 87 -1.78 14.09 6.11
CA ALA A 87 -2.23 13.55 7.39
C ALA A 87 -2.59 14.63 8.38
N THR A 88 -3.70 14.42 9.09
CA THR A 88 -4.14 15.31 10.17
C THR A 88 -3.25 15.14 11.40
N PRO A 89 -3.26 16.13 12.36
CA PRO A 89 -2.56 15.94 13.62
C PRO A 89 -2.96 14.68 14.39
N ALA A 90 -4.25 14.29 14.32
CA ALA A 90 -4.73 13.07 14.96
C ALA A 90 -4.12 11.82 14.33
N MET A 91 -3.99 11.78 13.01
CA MET A 91 -3.33 10.69 12.29
C MET A 91 -1.85 10.61 12.66
N ARG A 92 -1.16 11.73 12.71
CA ARG A 92 0.25 11.82 13.10
C ARG A 92 0.50 11.34 14.53
N ALA A 93 -0.40 11.64 15.44
CA ALA A 93 -0.33 11.18 16.82
C ALA A 93 -0.41 9.66 16.93
N ARG A 94 -1.03 8.99 15.94
CA ARG A 94 -1.10 7.53 15.85
C ARG A 94 0.07 6.91 15.09
N GLY A 95 1.08 7.72 14.69
CA GLY A 95 2.25 7.27 13.97
C GLY A 95 2.09 7.23 12.45
N PHE A 96 1.01 7.80 11.90
CA PHE A 96 0.76 7.83 10.47
C PHE A 96 1.18 9.17 9.85
N GLY A 97 1.36 9.17 8.53
CA GLY A 97 1.48 10.38 7.76
C GLY A 97 2.84 11.05 7.80
N ALA A 98 3.91 10.28 8.00
CA ALA A 98 5.29 10.80 7.90
C ALA A 98 5.67 11.19 6.45
N GLY A 99 4.80 10.96 5.46
CA GLY A 99 5.06 11.27 4.07
C GLY A 99 5.98 10.27 3.38
N LEU A 100 6.13 9.06 3.91
CA LEU A 100 7.02 8.03 3.39
C LEU A 100 6.30 6.81 2.79
N GLY A 101 4.96 6.75 2.89
CA GLY A 101 4.18 5.59 2.48
C GLY A 101 4.39 5.18 1.02
N LEU A 102 4.07 6.07 0.08
CA LEU A 102 4.26 5.79 -1.35
C LEU A 102 5.73 5.59 -1.73
N PRO A 103 6.68 6.43 -1.29
CA PRO A 103 8.10 6.16 -1.51
C PRO A 103 8.56 4.81 -0.96
N ASN A 104 8.08 4.40 0.21
CA ASN A 104 8.44 3.10 0.80
C ASN A 104 7.92 1.94 -0.04
N ILE A 105 6.70 2.03 -0.59
CA ILE A 105 6.16 1.00 -1.48
C ILE A 105 7.05 0.87 -2.72
N LYS A 106 7.36 1.98 -3.36
CA LYS A 106 8.22 1.99 -4.55
C LYS A 106 9.60 1.40 -4.27
N ASN A 107 10.21 1.75 -3.15
CA ASN A 107 11.54 1.27 -2.78
C ASN A 107 11.55 -0.21 -2.39
N SER A 108 10.43 -0.75 -1.90
CA SER A 108 10.31 -2.14 -1.48
C SER A 108 9.95 -3.08 -2.62
N ALA A 109 9.40 -2.57 -3.72
CA ALA A 109 8.94 -3.37 -4.85
C ALA A 109 9.92 -3.35 -6.01
N ASP A 110 9.87 -4.37 -6.85
CA ASP A 110 10.61 -4.44 -8.11
C ASP A 110 9.84 -3.73 -9.23
N GLU A 111 8.52 -3.72 -9.16
CA GLU A 111 7.64 -3.02 -10.09
C GLU A 111 6.66 -2.15 -9.32
N PHE A 112 6.39 -0.96 -9.82
CA PHE A 112 5.51 0.01 -9.18
C PHE A 112 4.81 0.85 -10.24
N GLU A 113 3.49 0.95 -10.12
CA GLU A 113 2.67 1.82 -10.98
C GLU A 113 1.58 2.48 -10.13
N LEU A 114 1.41 3.78 -10.31
CA LEU A 114 0.41 4.57 -9.60
C LEU A 114 -0.39 5.37 -10.61
N LYS A 115 -1.71 5.13 -10.64
CA LYS A 115 -2.66 5.88 -11.47
C LYS A 115 -3.72 6.47 -10.56
N SER A 116 -4.05 7.74 -10.77
CA SER A 116 -5.06 8.40 -9.98
C SER A 116 -5.88 9.37 -10.81
N THR A 117 -7.18 9.44 -10.49
CA THR A 117 -8.10 10.41 -11.05
C THR A 117 -8.71 11.21 -9.90
N PRO A 118 -8.40 12.52 -9.79
CA PRO A 118 -8.95 13.36 -8.72
C PRO A 118 -10.47 13.28 -8.67
N GLY A 119 -11.01 13.13 -7.47
CA GLY A 119 -12.45 13.00 -7.24
C GLY A 119 -13.02 11.60 -7.50
N VAL A 120 -12.24 10.67 -7.99
CA VAL A 120 -12.67 9.31 -8.31
C VAL A 120 -11.95 8.27 -7.44
N GLY A 121 -10.63 8.22 -7.52
CA GLY A 121 -9.85 7.26 -6.76
C GLY A 121 -8.46 7.03 -7.33
N THR A 122 -7.78 6.03 -6.74
CA THR A 122 -6.40 5.69 -7.07
C THR A 122 -6.27 4.19 -7.26
N THR A 123 -5.49 3.79 -8.27
CA THR A 123 -5.10 2.39 -8.47
C THR A 123 -3.59 2.29 -8.33
N LEU A 124 -3.15 1.50 -7.36
CA LEU A 124 -1.76 1.23 -7.05
C LEU A 124 -1.46 -0.23 -7.40
N THR A 125 -0.44 -0.44 -8.22
CA THR A 125 0.04 -1.77 -8.58
C THR A 125 1.50 -1.88 -8.24
N TYR A 126 1.88 -2.94 -7.55
CA TYR A 126 3.27 -3.24 -7.27
C TYR A 126 3.51 -4.74 -7.28
N ALA A 127 4.75 -5.13 -7.53
CA ALA A 127 5.14 -6.52 -7.58
C ALA A 127 6.54 -6.73 -7.02
N VAL A 128 6.74 -7.88 -6.41
CA VAL A 128 8.05 -8.36 -5.94
C VAL A 128 8.39 -9.61 -6.75
N ARG A 129 9.57 -9.62 -7.37
CA ARG A 129 10.04 -10.76 -8.17
C ARG A 129 10.50 -11.91 -7.30
N LEU A 130 10.10 -13.11 -7.68
CA LEU A 130 10.50 -14.36 -7.01
C LEU A 130 11.80 -14.95 -7.58
N VAL A 131 12.19 -14.49 -8.73
CA VAL A 131 13.39 -14.95 -9.44
C VAL A 131 14.22 -13.80 -9.97
#